data_d1c0050b62cad095a01d6f68875d542e
#
_entry.id   d1c0050b62cad095a01d6f68875d542e
#
_cell.length_a   1.000
_cell.length_b   1.000
_cell.length_c   1.000
_cell.angle_alpha   90.00
_cell.angle_beta   90.00
_cell.angle_gamma   90.00
#
_symmetry.space_group_name_H-M   'P 1'
#
loop_
_entity.id
_entity.type
_entity.pdbx_description
1 polymer ?
#
loop_
_entity_poly.entity_id
_entity_poly.type
_entity_poly.pdbx_seq_one_letter_code
_entity_poly.pdbx_strand_id
1 'polypeptide(L)'
;TAADARRTACRADRASQAAVVAVIRTAFPDHTIDGEEGALPGDPAHVWHVDGLDGTSNFANGIPWYGVSVGYRAGDEVLAGAVYDPVHDELFAAARGLGATCNDRPLRVADERELARAVVATQIQTSDAGRIGAFVDELEALMNAAAGVRFMGAPALLLAHIAAGHLTAYCERAMAPWDIS
;
A
#
# COMPACT_ATOMS: atom_id res chain seq x y z
N THR A 1 12.51 -16.88 -17.35
CA THR A 1 12.46 -15.66 -18.19
C THR A 1 11.65 -14.57 -17.48
N ALA A 2 11.74 -13.29 -17.94
CA ALA A 2 10.94 -12.20 -17.40
C ALA A 2 9.42 -12.47 -17.50
N ALA A 3 8.98 -13.16 -18.55
CA ALA A 3 7.59 -13.57 -18.73
C ALA A 3 7.16 -14.62 -17.67
N ASP A 4 8.06 -15.49 -17.24
CA ASP A 4 7.78 -16.49 -16.20
C ASP A 4 7.68 -15.82 -14.83
N ALA A 5 8.54 -14.86 -14.54
CA ALA A 5 8.52 -14.10 -13.31
C ALA A 5 7.20 -13.31 -13.14
N ARG A 6 6.75 -12.64 -14.20
CA ARG A 6 5.45 -11.93 -14.22
C ARG A 6 4.28 -12.89 -14.02
N ARG A 7 4.27 -14.05 -14.68
CA ARG A 7 3.21 -15.06 -14.47
C ARG A 7 3.20 -15.58 -13.03
N THR A 8 4.37 -15.74 -12.42
CA THR A 8 4.48 -16.16 -11.02
C THR A 8 3.93 -15.10 -10.10
N ALA A 9 4.25 -13.82 -10.32
CA ALA A 9 3.71 -12.70 -9.55
C ALA A 9 2.18 -12.62 -9.62
N CYS A 10 1.59 -12.64 -10.82
CA CYS A 10 0.13 -12.66 -10.99
C CYS A 10 -0.55 -13.87 -10.31
N ARG A 11 0.12 -15.02 -10.27
CA ARG A 11 -0.42 -16.20 -9.55
C ARG A 11 -0.35 -16.02 -8.04
N ALA A 12 0.74 -15.45 -7.54
CA ALA A 12 0.91 -15.18 -6.12
C ALA A 12 -0.13 -14.16 -5.64
N ASP A 13 -0.30 -13.08 -6.39
CA ASP A 13 -1.28 -12.02 -6.14
C ASP A 13 -2.70 -12.60 -6.03
N ARG A 14 -3.19 -13.29 -7.06
CA ARG A 14 -4.51 -13.93 -7.04
C ARG A 14 -4.68 -14.93 -5.90
N ALA A 15 -3.64 -15.70 -5.59
CA ALA A 15 -3.71 -16.66 -4.49
C ALA A 15 -3.77 -15.97 -3.13
N SER A 16 -3.00 -14.88 -2.95
CA SER A 16 -3.03 -14.06 -1.75
C SER A 16 -4.38 -13.37 -1.58
N GLN A 17 -4.87 -12.67 -2.62
CA GLN A 17 -6.19 -12.04 -2.58
C GLN A 17 -7.29 -13.07 -2.28
N ALA A 18 -7.26 -14.25 -2.91
CA ALA A 18 -8.24 -15.30 -2.66
C ALA A 18 -8.23 -15.80 -1.20
N ALA A 19 -7.05 -15.89 -0.58
CA ALA A 19 -6.92 -16.26 0.82
C ALA A 19 -7.53 -15.21 1.76
N VAL A 20 -7.23 -13.93 1.52
CA VAL A 20 -7.82 -12.80 2.26
C VAL A 20 -9.34 -12.78 2.10
N VAL A 21 -9.83 -12.90 0.86
CA VAL A 21 -11.26 -12.94 0.53
C VAL A 21 -11.97 -14.09 1.27
N ALA A 22 -11.37 -15.26 1.34
CA ALA A 22 -11.97 -16.41 2.03
C ALA A 22 -12.16 -16.13 3.53
N VAL A 23 -11.19 -15.48 4.18
CA VAL A 23 -11.29 -15.06 5.59
C VAL A 23 -12.39 -14.01 5.76
N ILE A 24 -12.40 -12.97 4.93
CA ILE A 24 -13.43 -11.91 5.00
C ILE A 24 -14.83 -12.50 4.80
N ARG A 25 -15.04 -13.34 3.78
CA ARG A 25 -16.33 -13.95 3.49
C ARG A 25 -16.84 -14.87 4.59
N THR A 26 -15.93 -15.50 5.34
CA THR A 26 -16.33 -16.33 6.47
C THR A 26 -16.93 -15.51 7.61
N ALA A 27 -16.38 -14.32 7.87
CA ALA A 27 -16.82 -13.45 8.96
C ALA A 27 -17.91 -12.44 8.49
N PHE A 28 -17.85 -12.02 7.24
CA PHE A 28 -18.68 -10.96 6.66
C PHE A 28 -19.19 -11.37 5.25
N PRO A 29 -20.12 -12.34 5.17
CA PRO A 29 -20.53 -12.95 3.90
C PRO A 29 -21.18 -11.96 2.91
N ASP A 30 -21.84 -10.91 3.41
CA ASP A 30 -22.62 -9.99 2.62
C ASP A 30 -21.85 -8.69 2.27
N HIS A 31 -20.64 -8.47 2.79
CA HIS A 31 -19.87 -7.25 2.51
C HIS A 31 -19.36 -7.24 1.07
N THR A 32 -19.24 -6.05 0.46
CA THR A 32 -18.56 -5.87 -0.81
C THR A 32 -17.05 -6.05 -0.62
N ILE A 33 -16.40 -6.68 -1.59
CA ILE A 33 -14.94 -6.75 -1.67
C ILE A 33 -14.52 -6.10 -2.99
N ASP A 34 -13.66 -5.10 -2.92
CA ASP A 34 -13.07 -4.38 -4.04
C ASP A 34 -11.57 -4.68 -4.04
N GLY A 35 -11.17 -5.67 -4.83
CA GLY A 35 -9.79 -6.13 -4.91
C GLY A 35 -9.16 -5.79 -6.26
N GLU A 36 -7.83 -5.63 -6.26
CA GLU A 36 -7.07 -5.36 -7.49
C GLU A 36 -7.30 -6.43 -8.56
N GLU A 37 -7.33 -7.70 -8.16
CA GLU A 37 -7.53 -8.85 -9.06
C GLU A 37 -9.03 -9.15 -9.34
N GLY A 38 -9.94 -8.29 -8.87
CA GLY A 38 -11.38 -8.37 -9.14
C GLY A 38 -12.25 -8.09 -7.94
N ALA A 39 -13.43 -7.55 -8.22
CA ALA A 39 -14.42 -7.20 -7.21
C ALA A 39 -15.45 -8.31 -7.01
N LEU A 40 -15.94 -8.45 -5.79
CA LEU A 40 -17.06 -9.31 -5.41
C LEU A 40 -18.18 -8.45 -4.83
N PRO A 41 -19.31 -8.31 -5.52
CA PRO A 41 -20.40 -7.47 -5.07
C PRO A 41 -21.04 -7.99 -3.78
N GLY A 42 -21.53 -7.05 -2.98
CA GLY A 42 -22.23 -7.28 -1.72
C GLY A 42 -22.89 -5.99 -1.25
N ASP A 43 -23.03 -5.79 0.04
CA ASP A 43 -23.54 -4.55 0.61
C ASP A 43 -22.55 -3.40 0.37
N PRO A 44 -22.92 -2.37 -0.42
CA PRO A 44 -22.04 -1.25 -0.72
C PRO A 44 -21.77 -0.33 0.49
N ALA A 45 -22.55 -0.45 1.57
CA ALA A 45 -22.30 0.27 2.81
C ALA A 45 -21.07 -0.28 3.57
N HIS A 46 -20.63 -1.51 3.24
CA HIS A 46 -19.53 -2.22 3.88
C HIS A 46 -18.57 -2.75 2.83
N VAL A 47 -17.41 -2.10 2.66
CA VAL A 47 -16.46 -2.42 1.60
C VAL A 47 -15.08 -2.75 2.17
N TRP A 48 -14.53 -3.87 1.70
CA TRP A 48 -13.15 -4.26 1.91
C TRP A 48 -12.37 -3.97 0.64
N HIS A 49 -11.33 -3.14 0.76
CA HIS A 49 -10.36 -2.94 -0.30
C HIS A 49 -9.20 -3.90 -0.06
N VAL A 50 -8.80 -4.66 -1.06
CA VAL A 50 -7.80 -5.72 -0.93
C VAL A 50 -6.80 -5.63 -2.08
N ASP A 51 -5.53 -5.48 -1.74
CA ASP A 51 -4.40 -5.72 -2.62
C ASP A 51 -3.66 -6.97 -2.13
N GLY A 52 -3.70 -8.03 -2.92
CA GLY A 52 -3.07 -9.31 -2.59
C GLY A 52 -1.55 -9.26 -2.70
N LEU A 53 -0.99 -8.33 -3.47
CA LEU A 53 0.45 -8.19 -3.67
C LEU A 53 0.84 -6.76 -4.08
N ASP A 54 0.79 -5.82 -3.14
CA ASP A 54 1.37 -4.49 -3.29
C ASP A 54 2.87 -4.60 -3.60
N GLY A 55 3.30 -4.05 -4.74
CA GLY A 55 4.66 -4.20 -5.22
C GLY A 55 4.90 -5.40 -6.13
N THR A 56 3.95 -5.77 -6.98
CA THR A 56 4.00 -6.90 -7.94
C THR A 56 5.29 -6.91 -8.77
N SER A 57 5.75 -5.73 -9.23
CA SER A 57 7.00 -5.61 -9.98
C SER A 57 8.24 -5.96 -9.15
N ASN A 58 8.26 -5.57 -7.88
CA ASN A 58 9.34 -5.92 -6.96
C ASN A 58 9.38 -7.43 -6.73
N PHE A 59 8.24 -8.02 -6.41
CA PHE A 59 8.11 -9.46 -6.23
C PHE A 59 8.58 -10.24 -7.47
N ALA A 60 8.14 -9.84 -8.66
CA ALA A 60 8.52 -10.49 -9.92
C ALA A 60 10.03 -10.45 -10.20
N ASN A 61 10.73 -9.46 -9.69
CA ASN A 61 12.17 -9.28 -9.87
C ASN A 61 13.00 -9.71 -8.65
N GLY A 62 12.38 -10.31 -7.64
CA GLY A 62 13.08 -10.75 -6.41
C GLY A 62 13.57 -9.61 -5.53
N ILE A 63 12.99 -8.41 -5.66
CA ILE A 63 13.27 -7.28 -4.78
C ILE A 63 12.44 -7.49 -3.50
N PRO A 64 13.06 -7.59 -2.31
CA PRO A 64 12.36 -7.92 -1.07
C PRO A 64 11.65 -6.69 -0.47
N TRP A 65 10.72 -6.09 -1.24
CA TRP A 65 9.93 -4.93 -0.86
C TRP A 65 8.55 -5.04 -1.53
N TYR A 66 7.61 -5.68 -0.86
CA TYR A 66 6.23 -5.91 -1.27
C TYR A 66 5.40 -6.30 -0.07
N GLY A 67 4.09 -6.15 -0.14
CA GLY A 67 3.19 -6.43 0.97
C GLY A 67 1.82 -6.92 0.54
N VAL A 68 0.95 -7.14 1.52
CA VAL A 68 -0.48 -7.39 1.34
C VAL A 68 -1.23 -6.27 2.06
N SER A 69 -2.17 -5.63 1.39
CA SER A 69 -2.96 -4.55 1.96
C SER A 69 -4.44 -4.93 2.07
N VAL A 70 -5.04 -4.61 3.21
CA VAL A 70 -6.47 -4.79 3.47
C VAL A 70 -7.00 -3.57 4.20
N GLY A 71 -7.97 -2.88 3.60
CA GLY A 71 -8.69 -1.77 4.22
C GLY A 71 -10.18 -2.06 4.34
N TYR A 72 -10.82 -1.60 5.40
CA TYR A 72 -12.25 -1.71 5.60
C TYR A 72 -12.89 -0.33 5.80
N ARG A 73 -13.91 -0.05 5.01
CA ARG A 73 -14.75 1.15 5.19
C ARG A 73 -16.22 0.81 5.39
N ALA A 74 -16.90 1.64 6.18
CA ALA A 74 -18.34 1.66 6.28
C ALA A 74 -18.86 3.04 5.85
N GLY A 75 -19.72 3.06 4.82
CA GLY A 75 -20.06 4.30 4.13
C GLY A 75 -18.81 4.97 3.56
N ASP A 76 -18.58 6.22 3.88
CA ASP A 76 -17.41 7.00 3.44
C ASP A 76 -16.24 7.00 4.45
N GLU A 77 -16.36 6.25 5.56
CA GLU A 77 -15.36 6.24 6.62
C GLU A 77 -14.51 4.98 6.59
N VAL A 78 -13.18 5.13 6.51
CA VAL A 78 -12.22 4.03 6.74
C VAL A 78 -12.18 3.74 8.23
N LEU A 79 -12.47 2.51 8.61
CA LEU A 79 -12.60 2.08 10.00
C LEU A 79 -11.44 1.23 10.49
N ALA A 80 -10.84 0.43 9.61
CA ALA A 80 -9.69 -0.41 9.95
C ALA A 80 -8.84 -0.67 8.71
N GLY A 81 -7.56 -0.92 8.91
CA GLY A 81 -6.66 -1.32 7.86
C GLY A 81 -5.51 -2.17 8.41
N ALA A 82 -4.96 -3.00 7.55
CA ALA A 82 -3.78 -3.78 7.84
C ALA A 82 -2.89 -3.89 6.61
N VAL A 83 -1.57 -3.78 6.82
CA VAL A 83 -0.55 -4.06 5.81
C VAL A 83 0.41 -5.07 6.38
N TYR A 84 0.65 -6.15 5.65
CA TYR A 84 1.61 -7.18 6.05
C TYR A 84 2.81 -7.20 5.12
N ASP A 85 4.00 -7.03 5.70
CA ASP A 85 5.29 -7.26 5.05
C ASP A 85 5.75 -8.70 5.31
N PRO A 86 5.67 -9.60 4.32
CA PRO A 86 6.07 -10.99 4.51
C PRO A 86 7.58 -11.20 4.51
N VAL A 87 8.37 -10.20 4.11
CA VAL A 87 9.85 -10.28 4.09
C VAL A 87 10.41 -10.09 5.50
N HIS A 88 9.84 -9.16 6.26
CA HIS A 88 10.28 -8.82 7.60
C HIS A 88 9.38 -9.40 8.69
N ASP A 89 8.30 -10.09 8.32
CA ASP A 89 7.26 -10.59 9.24
C ASP A 89 6.68 -9.46 10.12
N GLU A 90 6.33 -8.34 9.46
CA GLU A 90 5.76 -7.16 10.10
C GLU A 90 4.30 -6.98 9.70
N LEU A 91 3.41 -7.01 10.70
CA LEU A 91 1.99 -6.71 10.55
C LEU A 91 1.70 -5.30 11.10
N PHE A 92 1.49 -4.36 10.20
CA PHE A 92 0.97 -3.04 10.51
C PHE A 92 -0.56 -3.12 10.56
N ALA A 93 -1.16 -2.63 11.63
CA ALA A 93 -2.61 -2.64 11.79
C ALA A 93 -3.09 -1.37 12.48
N ALA A 94 -4.24 -0.86 12.05
CA ALA A 94 -4.88 0.28 12.65
C ALA A 94 -6.40 0.12 12.66
N ALA A 95 -7.05 0.70 13.66
CA ALA A 95 -8.50 0.86 13.67
C ALA A 95 -8.87 2.21 14.27
N ARG A 96 -9.98 2.78 13.79
CA ARG A 96 -10.48 4.08 14.21
C ARG A 96 -10.69 4.14 15.72
N GLY A 97 -10.02 5.10 16.36
CA GLY A 97 -10.08 5.29 17.80
C GLY A 97 -9.22 4.33 18.64
N LEU A 98 -8.57 3.33 18.02
CA LEU A 98 -7.70 2.38 18.71
C LEU A 98 -6.20 2.64 18.46
N GLY A 99 -5.86 3.53 17.54
CA GLY A 99 -4.48 3.81 17.16
C GLY A 99 -3.93 2.81 16.14
N ALA A 100 -2.60 2.77 16.00
CA ALA A 100 -1.90 1.91 15.07
C ALA A 100 -0.77 1.15 15.75
N THR A 101 -0.50 -0.08 15.28
CA THR A 101 0.54 -0.95 15.80
C THR A 101 1.33 -1.61 14.66
N CYS A 102 2.57 -2.03 14.95
CA CYS A 102 3.31 -3.02 14.18
C CYS A 102 3.66 -4.19 15.12
N ASN A 103 3.19 -5.39 14.80
CA ASN A 103 3.36 -6.57 15.66
C ASN A 103 2.99 -6.26 17.12
N ASP A 104 1.78 -5.70 17.33
CA ASP A 104 1.22 -5.27 18.62
C ASP A 104 1.97 -4.11 19.34
N ARG A 105 3.03 -3.58 18.75
CA ARG A 105 3.76 -2.42 19.31
C ARG A 105 3.18 -1.12 18.75
N PRO A 106 2.82 -0.16 19.61
CA PRO A 106 2.25 1.10 19.17
C PRO A 106 3.17 1.86 18.21
N LEU A 107 2.62 2.37 17.13
CA LEU A 107 3.32 3.18 16.14
C LEU A 107 3.19 4.67 16.45
N ARG A 108 4.19 5.43 15.99
CA ARG A 108 4.15 6.90 15.94
C ARG A 108 4.82 7.37 14.66
N VAL A 109 4.22 8.33 13.99
CA VAL A 109 4.82 9.02 12.85
C VAL A 109 6.08 9.77 13.28
N ALA A 110 6.99 10.03 12.34
CA ALA A 110 8.15 10.88 12.57
C ALA A 110 7.73 12.28 13.03
N ASP A 111 8.43 12.85 14.00
CA ASP A 111 8.20 14.23 14.47
C ASP A 111 9.03 15.25 13.68
N GLU A 112 9.31 14.96 12.41
CA GLU A 112 10.04 15.88 11.55
C GLU A 112 9.05 16.80 10.82
N ARG A 113 9.29 18.12 10.90
CA ARG A 113 8.42 19.14 10.32
C ARG A 113 9.11 19.99 9.27
N GLU A 114 10.41 19.79 9.08
CA GLU A 114 11.18 20.52 8.09
C GLU A 114 11.52 19.62 6.92
N LEU A 115 11.09 20.01 5.72
CA LEU A 115 11.32 19.22 4.50
C LEU A 115 12.81 18.96 4.28
N ALA A 116 13.68 19.90 4.62
CA ALA A 116 15.14 19.75 4.50
C ALA A 116 15.72 18.61 5.35
N ARG A 117 14.97 18.08 6.32
CA ARG A 117 15.36 16.91 7.13
C ARG A 117 14.49 15.70 6.86
N ALA A 118 13.45 15.85 6.04
CA ALA A 118 12.51 14.80 5.73
C ALA A 118 13.09 13.77 4.76
N VAL A 119 12.76 12.50 4.97
CA VAL A 119 12.92 11.45 3.96
C VAL A 119 11.57 11.20 3.33
N VAL A 120 11.45 11.56 2.05
CA VAL A 120 10.20 11.50 1.29
C VAL A 120 10.23 10.33 0.32
N ALA A 121 9.15 9.56 0.26
CA ALA A 121 8.97 8.57 -0.79
C ALA A 121 8.05 9.12 -1.90
N THR A 122 8.29 8.69 -3.13
CA THR A 122 7.47 9.04 -4.29
C THR A 122 7.51 7.92 -5.32
N GLN A 123 6.53 7.88 -6.20
CA GLN A 123 6.57 7.02 -7.39
C GLN A 123 5.69 7.57 -8.51
N ILE A 124 5.84 6.98 -9.70
CA ILE A 124 4.98 7.17 -10.85
C ILE A 124 4.72 5.81 -11.50
N GLN A 125 3.51 5.59 -11.93
CA GLN A 125 3.22 4.46 -12.80
C GLN A 125 3.73 4.77 -14.22
N THR A 126 4.70 4.01 -14.69
CA THR A 126 5.37 4.23 -15.98
C THR A 126 4.46 4.04 -17.21
N SER A 127 3.26 3.49 -17.02
CA SER A 127 2.23 3.41 -18.07
C SER A 127 1.65 4.77 -18.45
N ASP A 128 1.86 5.82 -17.64
CA ASP A 128 1.35 7.16 -17.88
C ASP A 128 2.42 8.07 -18.49
N ALA A 129 2.78 7.80 -19.75
CA ALA A 129 3.81 8.53 -20.47
C ALA A 129 3.55 10.06 -20.55
N GLY A 130 2.28 10.48 -20.48
CA GLY A 130 1.89 11.89 -20.48
C GLY A 130 2.25 12.66 -19.21
N ARG A 131 2.52 11.96 -18.11
CA ARG A 131 2.83 12.55 -16.81
C ARG A 131 4.30 12.53 -16.43
N ILE A 132 5.13 11.83 -17.19
CA ILE A 132 6.56 11.66 -16.85
C ILE A 132 7.25 13.02 -16.69
N GLY A 133 7.00 13.99 -17.60
CA GLY A 133 7.61 15.32 -17.52
C GLY A 133 7.28 16.04 -16.21
N ALA A 134 6.00 16.12 -15.85
CA ALA A 134 5.57 16.74 -14.61
C ALA A 134 6.10 16.01 -13.36
N PHE A 135 6.21 14.68 -13.41
CA PHE A 135 6.81 13.91 -12.34
C PHE A 135 8.32 14.21 -12.18
N VAL A 136 9.05 14.36 -13.29
CA VAL A 136 10.48 14.71 -13.24
C VAL A 136 10.68 16.08 -12.61
N ASP A 137 9.84 17.07 -12.95
CA ASP A 137 9.89 18.40 -12.34
C ASP A 137 9.62 18.33 -10.82
N GLU A 138 8.67 17.53 -10.40
CA GLU A 138 8.37 17.30 -8.97
C GLU A 138 9.50 16.57 -8.26
N LEU A 139 10.06 15.56 -8.89
CA LEU A 139 11.20 14.81 -8.34
C LEU A 139 12.40 15.72 -8.15
N GLU A 140 12.71 16.59 -9.12
CA GLU A 140 13.77 17.59 -9.01
C GLU A 140 13.51 18.52 -7.82
N ALA A 141 12.29 19.02 -7.67
CA ALA A 141 11.93 19.89 -6.56
C ALA A 141 12.08 19.18 -5.20
N LEU A 142 11.65 17.93 -5.10
CA LEU A 142 11.81 17.12 -3.89
C LEU A 142 13.29 16.84 -3.57
N MET A 143 14.10 16.50 -4.58
CA MET A 143 15.53 16.22 -4.40
C MET A 143 16.32 17.46 -3.95
N ASN A 144 15.88 18.66 -4.36
CA ASN A 144 16.49 19.92 -3.94
C ASN A 144 16.06 20.36 -2.53
N ALA A 145 14.90 19.90 -2.05
CA ALA A 145 14.31 20.37 -0.80
C ALA A 145 14.40 19.38 0.36
N ALA A 146 14.33 18.07 0.09
CA ALA A 146 14.29 17.04 1.12
C ALA A 146 15.70 16.51 1.46
N ALA A 147 15.86 15.93 2.66
CA ALA A 147 17.10 15.25 3.05
C ALA A 147 17.37 14.00 2.20
N GLY A 148 16.33 13.39 1.69
CA GLY A 148 16.44 12.25 0.78
C GLY A 148 15.11 11.86 0.16
N VAL A 149 15.18 11.32 -1.06
CA VAL A 149 14.01 10.81 -1.78
C VAL A 149 14.14 9.31 -1.99
N ARG A 150 13.03 8.59 -1.88
CA ARG A 150 12.95 7.14 -2.10
C ARG A 150 11.96 6.85 -3.21
N PHE A 151 12.34 5.90 -4.07
CA PHE A 151 11.53 5.40 -5.17
C PHE A 151 11.53 3.86 -5.09
N MET A 152 10.60 3.31 -4.32
CA MET A 152 10.67 1.91 -3.89
C MET A 152 9.53 1.04 -4.43
N GLY A 153 8.46 1.63 -4.94
CA GLY A 153 7.22 0.90 -5.22
C GLY A 153 6.51 0.47 -3.93
N ALA A 154 5.47 -0.35 -4.05
CA ALA A 154 4.66 -0.84 -2.94
C ALA A 154 4.10 0.30 -2.06
N PRO A 155 3.13 1.07 -2.58
CA PRO A 155 2.61 2.27 -1.90
C PRO A 155 1.96 1.99 -0.55
N ALA A 156 1.21 0.91 -0.41
CA ALA A 156 0.59 0.56 0.87
C ALA A 156 1.65 0.28 1.95
N LEU A 157 2.71 -0.45 1.58
CA LEU A 157 3.84 -0.71 2.48
C LEU A 157 4.59 0.58 2.82
N LEU A 158 4.81 1.49 1.85
CA LEU A 158 5.41 2.80 2.11
C LEU A 158 4.59 3.62 3.11
N LEU A 159 3.26 3.66 2.98
CA LEU A 159 2.38 4.36 3.91
C LEU A 159 2.43 3.76 5.32
N ALA A 160 2.52 2.43 5.44
CA ALA A 160 2.72 1.75 6.73
C ALA A 160 4.04 2.17 7.39
N HIS A 161 5.14 2.27 6.62
CA HIS A 161 6.42 2.76 7.13
C HIS A 161 6.43 4.25 7.48
N ILE A 162 5.59 5.08 6.85
CA ILE A 162 5.36 6.46 7.30
C ILE A 162 4.64 6.47 8.65
N ALA A 163 3.61 5.66 8.81
CA ALA A 163 2.91 5.53 10.08
C ALA A 163 3.83 5.04 11.22
N ALA A 164 4.87 4.25 10.89
CA ALA A 164 5.91 3.80 11.79
C ALA A 164 7.03 4.83 12.05
N GLY A 165 7.02 5.98 11.34
CA GLY A 165 8.05 7.01 11.48
C GLY A 165 9.38 6.72 10.79
N HIS A 166 9.45 5.67 9.96
CA HIS A 166 10.65 5.32 9.18
C HIS A 166 10.85 6.26 7.98
N LEU A 167 9.77 6.80 7.45
CA LEU A 167 9.71 7.82 6.41
C LEU A 167 8.87 8.99 6.91
N THR A 168 9.07 10.16 6.31
CA THR A 168 8.39 11.38 6.76
C THR A 168 7.13 11.66 5.96
N ALA A 169 7.15 11.43 4.65
CA ALA A 169 6.05 11.71 3.75
C ALA A 169 6.06 10.82 2.50
N TYR A 170 4.90 10.72 1.86
CA TYR A 170 4.72 10.12 0.55
C TYR A 170 4.01 11.10 -0.37
N CYS A 171 4.41 11.12 -1.63
CA CYS A 171 3.81 11.96 -2.66
C CYS A 171 3.59 11.14 -3.93
N GLU A 172 2.34 10.94 -4.31
CA GLU A 172 1.93 10.33 -5.58
C GLU A 172 0.62 10.97 -6.06
N ARG A 173 0.44 11.11 -7.38
CA ARG A 173 -0.72 11.82 -7.94
C ARG A 173 -1.93 10.94 -8.20
N ALA A 174 -1.75 9.65 -8.32
CA ALA A 174 -2.84 8.73 -8.64
C ALA A 174 -2.62 7.39 -7.93
N MET A 175 -3.47 7.09 -6.98
CA MET A 175 -3.48 5.84 -6.22
C MET A 175 -4.84 5.17 -6.35
N ALA A 176 -4.86 3.85 -6.33
CA ALA A 176 -6.09 3.09 -6.29
C ALA A 176 -6.64 3.01 -4.84
N PRO A 177 -7.94 2.72 -4.67
CA PRO A 177 -8.52 2.62 -3.33
C PRO A 177 -7.84 1.58 -2.43
N TRP A 178 -7.39 0.47 -2.98
CA TRP A 178 -6.71 -0.60 -2.24
C TRP A 178 -5.28 -0.24 -1.81
N ASP A 179 -4.68 0.81 -2.38
CA ASP A 179 -3.37 1.33 -1.96
C ASP A 179 -3.45 2.22 -0.71
N ILE A 180 -4.63 2.83 -0.44
CA ILE A 180 -4.80 3.92 0.54
C ILE A 180 -5.92 3.72 1.56
N SER A 181 -6.56 2.56 1.55
CA SER A 181 -7.70 2.26 2.45
C SER A 181 -7.28 1.72 3.79
#